data_b6116f8135f32c3b7305a26b23c49b68
#
_entry.id   b6116f8135f32c3b7305a26b23c49b68
#
_cell.length_a   1.000
_cell.length_b   1.000
_cell.length_c   1.000
_cell.angle_alpha   90.00
_cell.angle_beta   90.00
_cell.angle_gamma   90.00
#
_symmetry.space_group_name_H-M   'P 1'
#
loop_
_entity.id
_entity.type
_entity.pdbx_description
1 polymer ?
#
loop_
_entity_poly.entity_id
_entity_poly.type
_entity_poly.pdbx_seq_one_letter_code
_entity_poly.pdbx_strand_id
1 'polypeptide(L)'
;MTGMATMGRLERWYWQQVATWSLVFGLKAPAVRCYERILAADPDDTRALASMGFQLAQQDRLREALARFDRVAQLAPDSVDSHYNRAFLLQKLNDHDAALEAFARALAISPDHDLALYGKALSLISLKRLDEAIPPLERNTKLQPMSPYGWYQLGRVQFDRGKPEKTQAIIDRLGKFEPKVAAQLARETGLKAPPRP
;
A
#
# COMPACT_ATOMS: atom_id res chain seq x y z
N MET A 1 22.82 -20.38 -29.83
CA MET A 1 21.75 -19.36 -29.83
C MET A 1 20.42 -20.09 -29.93
N THR A 2 19.86 -20.47 -28.79
CA THR A 2 18.54 -21.12 -28.68
C THR A 2 17.49 -20.04 -28.84
N GLY A 3 16.74 -20.06 -29.96
CA GLY A 3 15.64 -19.14 -30.20
C GLY A 3 14.62 -19.28 -29.06
N MET A 4 14.43 -18.21 -28.28
CA MET A 4 13.34 -18.13 -27.33
C MET A 4 12.04 -18.24 -28.15
N ALA A 5 11.30 -19.33 -27.94
CA ALA A 5 9.99 -19.50 -28.56
C ALA A 5 9.07 -18.40 -28.01
N THR A 6 8.66 -17.48 -28.88
CA THR A 6 7.72 -16.40 -28.53
C THR A 6 6.36 -17.02 -28.26
N MET A 7 5.87 -16.88 -27.03
CA MET A 7 4.52 -17.33 -26.66
C MET A 7 3.47 -16.54 -27.44
N GLY A 8 2.56 -17.24 -28.11
CA GLY A 8 1.47 -16.62 -28.86
C GLY A 8 0.46 -15.89 -27.93
N ARG A 9 -0.26 -14.90 -28.47
CA ARG A 9 -1.27 -14.11 -27.69
C ARG A 9 -2.32 -15.00 -27.03
N LEU A 10 -2.81 -16.04 -27.72
CA LEU A 10 -3.82 -16.98 -27.19
C LEU A 10 -3.24 -17.85 -26.09
N GLU A 11 -2.01 -18.34 -26.24
CA GLU A 11 -1.33 -19.14 -25.21
C GLU A 11 -1.07 -18.30 -23.96
N ARG A 12 -0.62 -17.06 -24.10
CA ARG A 12 -0.45 -16.11 -22.98
C ARG A 12 -1.78 -15.90 -22.25
N TRP A 13 -2.84 -15.59 -22.99
CA TRP A 13 -4.18 -15.43 -22.43
C TRP A 13 -4.62 -16.68 -21.66
N TYR A 14 -4.42 -17.87 -22.22
CA TYR A 14 -4.74 -19.13 -21.56
C TYR A 14 -4.03 -19.27 -20.21
N TRP A 15 -2.71 -19.08 -20.17
CA TRP A 15 -1.95 -19.18 -18.92
C TRP A 15 -2.33 -18.11 -17.90
N GLN A 16 -2.70 -16.92 -18.34
CA GLN A 16 -3.24 -15.88 -17.44
C GLN A 16 -4.57 -16.31 -16.83
N GLN A 17 -5.47 -16.91 -17.61
CA GLN A 17 -6.74 -17.43 -17.08
C GLN A 17 -6.50 -18.57 -16.08
N VAL A 18 -5.65 -19.53 -16.42
CA VAL A 18 -5.30 -20.64 -15.52
C VAL A 18 -4.72 -20.11 -14.20
N ALA A 19 -3.82 -19.12 -14.26
CA ALA A 19 -3.27 -18.48 -13.06
C ALA A 19 -4.36 -17.79 -12.21
N THR A 20 -5.24 -17.02 -12.86
CA THR A 20 -6.34 -16.31 -12.18
C THR A 20 -7.27 -17.30 -11.46
N TRP A 21 -7.74 -18.33 -12.14
CA TRP A 21 -8.61 -19.33 -11.54
C TRP A 21 -7.90 -20.13 -10.45
N SER A 22 -6.62 -20.45 -10.65
CA SER A 22 -5.82 -21.08 -9.58
C SER A 22 -5.82 -20.26 -8.31
N LEU A 23 -5.66 -18.94 -8.40
CA LEU A 23 -5.72 -18.03 -7.24
C LEU A 23 -7.12 -17.97 -6.62
N VAL A 24 -8.17 -17.93 -7.43
CA VAL A 24 -9.57 -17.97 -6.94
C VAL A 24 -9.84 -19.22 -6.08
N PHE A 25 -9.27 -20.37 -6.49
CA PHE A 25 -9.37 -21.61 -5.73
C PHE A 25 -8.28 -21.78 -4.66
N GLY A 26 -7.49 -20.75 -4.37
CA GLY A 26 -6.44 -20.79 -3.35
C GLY A 26 -5.19 -21.58 -3.75
N LEU A 27 -5.08 -22.02 -5.00
CA LEU A 27 -4.00 -22.82 -5.54
C LEU A 27 -2.80 -21.93 -5.95
N LYS A 28 -2.04 -21.45 -4.96
CA LYS A 28 -0.94 -20.49 -5.18
C LYS A 28 0.18 -21.06 -6.05
N ALA A 29 0.61 -22.31 -5.81
CA ALA A 29 1.72 -22.92 -6.54
C ALA A 29 1.41 -23.12 -8.05
N PRO A 30 0.24 -23.62 -8.48
CA PRO A 30 -0.14 -23.61 -9.89
C PRO A 30 -0.13 -22.22 -10.53
N ALA A 31 -0.64 -21.19 -9.84
CA ALA A 31 -0.64 -19.82 -10.35
C ALA A 31 0.78 -19.29 -10.59
N VAL A 32 1.69 -19.52 -9.64
CA VAL A 32 3.10 -19.14 -9.76
C VAL A 32 3.74 -19.79 -10.99
N ARG A 33 3.55 -21.09 -11.19
CA ARG A 33 4.08 -21.80 -12.39
C ARG A 33 3.56 -21.23 -13.70
N CYS A 34 2.30 -20.78 -13.74
CA CYS A 34 1.75 -20.12 -14.94
C CYS A 34 2.48 -18.77 -15.21
N TYR A 35 2.69 -17.97 -14.18
CA TYR A 35 3.42 -16.71 -14.33
C TYR A 35 4.89 -16.93 -14.70
N GLU A 36 5.56 -17.93 -14.12
CA GLU A 36 6.92 -18.31 -14.50
C GLU A 36 7.00 -18.68 -15.99
N ARG A 37 6.01 -19.43 -16.50
CA ARG A 37 5.94 -19.79 -17.91
C ARG A 37 5.74 -18.59 -18.81
N ILE A 38 4.88 -17.65 -18.42
CA ILE A 38 4.69 -16.39 -19.15
C ILE A 38 6.00 -15.59 -19.17
N LEU A 39 6.66 -15.44 -18.02
CA LEU A 39 7.90 -14.67 -17.90
C LEU A 39 9.11 -15.35 -18.56
N ALA A 40 9.10 -16.67 -18.72
CA ALA A 40 10.11 -17.37 -19.50
C ALA A 40 10.01 -17.04 -21.00
N ALA A 41 8.81 -16.78 -21.52
CA ALA A 41 8.58 -16.40 -22.92
C ALA A 41 8.64 -14.89 -23.14
N ASP A 42 8.23 -14.09 -22.15
CA ASP A 42 8.23 -12.63 -22.15
C ASP A 42 8.64 -12.11 -20.77
N PRO A 43 9.94 -11.88 -20.54
CA PRO A 43 10.44 -11.40 -19.24
C PRO A 43 9.90 -10.05 -18.82
N ASP A 44 9.34 -9.28 -19.74
CA ASP A 44 8.83 -7.93 -19.55
C ASP A 44 7.29 -7.86 -19.52
N ASP A 45 6.60 -9.00 -19.42
CA ASP A 45 5.15 -9.02 -19.22
C ASP A 45 4.83 -8.39 -17.85
N THR A 46 4.40 -7.11 -17.87
CA THR A 46 4.14 -6.31 -16.65
C THR A 46 3.06 -6.92 -15.76
N ARG A 47 2.07 -7.58 -16.34
CA ARG A 47 0.99 -8.24 -15.59
C ARG A 47 1.52 -9.47 -14.84
N ALA A 48 2.31 -10.30 -15.51
CA ALA A 48 2.91 -11.47 -14.87
C ALA A 48 3.93 -11.06 -13.79
N LEU A 49 4.76 -10.03 -14.07
CA LEU A 49 5.68 -9.45 -13.08
C LEU A 49 4.95 -8.95 -11.84
N ALA A 50 3.89 -8.15 -11.99
CA ALA A 50 3.10 -7.64 -10.87
C ALA A 50 2.45 -8.80 -10.07
N SER A 51 1.85 -9.76 -10.77
CA SER A 51 1.23 -10.92 -10.13
C SER A 51 2.23 -11.76 -9.34
N MET A 52 3.43 -12.00 -9.90
CA MET A 52 4.53 -12.65 -9.18
C MET A 52 4.99 -11.84 -7.97
N GLY A 53 5.10 -10.52 -8.12
CA GLY A 53 5.43 -9.60 -7.02
C GLY A 53 4.45 -9.76 -5.85
N PHE A 54 3.14 -9.80 -6.13
CA PHE A 54 2.12 -10.04 -5.10
C PHE A 54 2.26 -11.41 -4.42
N GLN A 55 2.49 -12.47 -5.19
CA GLN A 55 2.66 -13.82 -4.62
C GLN A 55 3.91 -13.90 -3.73
N LEU A 56 5.01 -13.28 -4.14
CA LEU A 56 6.24 -13.19 -3.36
C LEU A 56 6.03 -12.38 -2.06
N ALA A 57 5.34 -11.26 -2.14
CA ALA A 57 5.01 -10.44 -0.97
C ALA A 57 4.15 -11.18 0.06
N GLN A 58 3.18 -11.99 -0.41
CA GLN A 58 2.36 -12.83 0.46
C GLN A 58 3.15 -13.97 1.14
N GLN A 59 4.29 -14.36 0.58
CA GLN A 59 5.23 -15.35 1.14
C GLN A 59 6.33 -14.69 1.99
N ASP A 60 6.21 -13.39 2.27
CA ASP A 60 7.21 -12.56 2.98
C ASP A 60 8.58 -12.46 2.26
N ARG A 61 8.63 -12.82 0.97
CA ARG A 61 9.81 -12.68 0.12
C ARG A 61 9.90 -11.24 -0.43
N LEU A 62 9.98 -10.27 0.49
CA LEU A 62 9.75 -8.85 0.20
C LEU A 62 10.76 -8.27 -0.80
N ARG A 63 12.05 -8.64 -0.73
CA ARG A 63 13.08 -8.14 -1.65
C ARG A 63 12.88 -8.65 -3.08
N GLU A 64 12.45 -9.89 -3.22
CA GLU A 64 12.17 -10.47 -4.54
C GLU A 64 10.90 -9.87 -5.14
N ALA A 65 9.88 -9.62 -4.31
CA ALA A 65 8.69 -8.90 -4.70
C ALA A 65 9.04 -7.47 -5.16
N LEU A 66 9.90 -6.76 -4.42
CA LEU A 66 10.37 -5.42 -4.77
C LEU A 66 11.05 -5.40 -6.13
N ALA A 67 11.94 -6.35 -6.41
CA ALA A 67 12.61 -6.44 -7.71
C ALA A 67 11.62 -6.61 -8.88
N ARG A 68 10.47 -7.32 -8.66
CA ARG A 68 9.41 -7.43 -9.68
C ARG A 68 8.70 -6.10 -9.90
N PHE A 69 8.34 -5.39 -8.84
CA PHE A 69 7.69 -4.08 -8.96
C PHE A 69 8.64 -2.99 -9.45
N ASP A 70 9.94 -3.05 -9.15
CA ASP A 70 10.95 -2.18 -9.77
C ASP A 70 10.96 -2.34 -11.29
N ARG A 71 10.90 -3.59 -11.77
CA ARG A 71 10.82 -3.84 -13.21
C ARG A 71 9.53 -3.33 -13.82
N VAL A 72 8.38 -3.54 -13.15
CA VAL A 72 7.09 -2.99 -13.61
C VAL A 72 7.13 -1.48 -13.69
N ALA A 73 7.69 -0.79 -12.68
CA ALA A 73 7.80 0.66 -12.67
C ALA A 73 8.70 1.22 -13.79
N GLN A 74 9.74 0.47 -14.20
CA GLN A 74 10.57 0.82 -15.35
C GLN A 74 9.82 0.68 -16.68
N LEU A 75 9.02 -0.39 -16.81
CA LEU A 75 8.28 -0.70 -18.05
C LEU A 75 7.00 0.12 -18.20
N ALA A 76 6.39 0.49 -17.10
CA ALA A 76 5.13 1.26 -17.03
C ALA A 76 5.28 2.39 -16.00
N PRO A 77 6.04 3.46 -16.32
CA PRO A 77 6.33 4.54 -15.38
C PRO A 77 5.10 5.32 -14.93
N ASP A 78 4.01 5.27 -15.68
CA ASP A 78 2.73 5.93 -15.36
C ASP A 78 1.76 5.01 -14.58
N SER A 79 2.21 3.84 -14.15
CA SER A 79 1.39 2.93 -13.34
C SER A 79 1.39 3.35 -11.88
N VAL A 80 0.27 3.90 -11.41
CA VAL A 80 0.05 4.24 -9.99
C VAL A 80 0.27 3.03 -9.09
N ASP A 81 -0.31 1.89 -9.47
CA ASP A 81 -0.25 0.65 -8.70
C ASP A 81 1.18 0.13 -8.53
N SER A 82 2.02 0.25 -9.57
CA SER A 82 3.41 -0.22 -9.47
C SER A 82 4.22 0.62 -8.47
N HIS A 83 4.07 1.94 -8.51
CA HIS A 83 4.73 2.84 -7.57
C HIS A 83 4.20 2.67 -6.15
N TYR A 84 2.88 2.51 -5.98
CA TYR A 84 2.29 2.24 -4.68
C TYR A 84 2.78 0.91 -4.08
N ASN A 85 2.74 -0.18 -4.86
CA ASN A 85 3.19 -1.49 -4.39
C ASN A 85 4.69 -1.51 -4.05
N ARG A 86 5.50 -0.84 -4.87
CA ARG A 86 6.92 -0.62 -4.59
C ARG A 86 7.11 0.11 -3.26
N ALA A 87 6.39 1.23 -3.06
CA ALA A 87 6.46 2.01 -1.83
C ALA A 87 6.04 1.19 -0.59
N PHE A 88 4.98 0.43 -0.70
CA PHE A 88 4.49 -0.45 0.36
C PHE A 88 5.53 -1.53 0.75
N LEU A 89 6.22 -2.13 -0.21
CA LEU A 89 7.27 -3.10 0.06
C LEU A 89 8.51 -2.46 0.70
N LEU A 90 8.92 -1.29 0.22
CA LEU A 90 10.02 -0.52 0.83
C LEU A 90 9.70 -0.17 2.28
N GLN A 91 8.46 0.27 2.55
CA GLN A 91 7.99 0.54 3.91
C GLN A 91 8.05 -0.72 4.79
N LYS A 92 7.64 -1.88 4.29
CA LYS A 92 7.77 -3.16 5.00
C LYS A 92 9.22 -3.57 5.26
N LEU A 93 10.13 -3.18 4.39
CA LEU A 93 11.58 -3.37 4.54
C LEU A 93 12.23 -2.30 5.44
N ASN A 94 11.43 -1.38 6.03
CA ASN A 94 11.85 -0.23 6.82
C ASN A 94 12.71 0.80 6.05
N ASP A 95 12.71 0.76 4.73
CA ASP A 95 13.33 1.78 3.89
C ASP A 95 12.33 2.91 3.64
N HIS A 96 12.11 3.72 4.69
CA HIS A 96 11.08 4.75 4.69
C HIS A 96 11.40 5.90 3.73
N ASP A 97 12.67 6.26 3.53
CA ASP A 97 13.05 7.31 2.60
C ASP A 97 12.77 6.91 1.15
N ALA A 98 13.20 5.73 0.72
CA ALA A 98 12.87 5.21 -0.60
C ALA A 98 11.35 4.98 -0.79
N ALA A 99 10.63 4.60 0.29
CA ALA A 99 9.18 4.50 0.27
C ALA A 99 8.51 5.85 0.00
N LEU A 100 9.00 6.94 0.61
CA LEU A 100 8.48 8.29 0.38
C LEU A 100 8.62 8.74 -1.08
N GLU A 101 9.76 8.44 -1.72
CA GLU A 101 9.96 8.73 -3.15
C GLU A 101 8.95 7.97 -4.02
N ALA A 102 8.74 6.68 -3.73
CA ALA A 102 7.82 5.87 -4.50
C ALA A 102 6.34 6.29 -4.27
N PHE A 103 5.94 6.63 -3.03
CA PHE A 103 4.62 7.21 -2.75
C PHE A 103 4.44 8.56 -3.46
N ALA A 104 5.50 9.39 -3.50
CA ALA A 104 5.44 10.66 -4.21
C ALA A 104 5.20 10.47 -5.72
N ARG A 105 5.82 9.44 -6.33
CA ARG A 105 5.56 9.08 -7.74
C ARG A 105 4.10 8.64 -7.96
N ALA A 106 3.57 7.76 -7.10
CA ALA A 106 2.18 7.35 -7.18
C ALA A 106 1.22 8.55 -7.06
N LEU A 107 1.48 9.46 -6.11
CA LEU A 107 0.66 10.66 -5.87
C LEU A 107 0.83 11.75 -6.94
N ALA A 108 1.94 11.79 -7.66
CA ALA A 108 2.11 12.67 -8.81
C ALA A 108 1.19 12.25 -9.97
N ILE A 109 0.94 10.95 -10.14
CA ILE A 109 0.04 10.41 -11.15
C ILE A 109 -1.41 10.48 -10.68
N SER A 110 -1.68 10.09 -9.42
CA SER A 110 -3.01 10.10 -8.81
C SER A 110 -2.97 10.79 -7.45
N PRO A 111 -3.23 12.12 -7.39
CA PRO A 111 -3.12 12.91 -6.16
C PRO A 111 -4.08 12.47 -5.04
N ASP A 112 -5.18 11.81 -5.39
CA ASP A 112 -6.21 11.33 -4.47
C ASP A 112 -6.16 9.82 -4.21
N HIS A 113 -5.02 9.19 -4.46
CA HIS A 113 -4.81 7.79 -4.12
C HIS A 113 -4.70 7.65 -2.59
N ASP A 114 -5.80 7.29 -1.94
CA ASP A 114 -5.97 7.30 -0.48
C ASP A 114 -4.97 6.39 0.26
N LEU A 115 -4.70 5.19 -0.27
CA LEU A 115 -3.72 4.27 0.31
C LEU A 115 -2.28 4.81 0.19
N ALA A 116 -1.94 5.53 -0.88
CA ALA A 116 -0.62 6.14 -1.03
C ALA A 116 -0.44 7.33 -0.08
N LEU A 117 -1.49 8.14 0.12
CA LEU A 117 -1.49 9.21 1.12
C LEU A 117 -1.28 8.65 2.53
N TYR A 118 -2.02 7.61 2.88
CA TYR A 118 -1.89 6.95 4.18
C TYR A 118 -0.51 6.33 4.38
N GLY A 119 0.00 5.58 3.39
CA GLY A 119 1.33 4.97 3.44
C GLY A 119 2.45 6.01 3.54
N LYS A 120 2.36 7.11 2.77
CA LYS A 120 3.29 8.25 2.88
C LYS A 120 3.32 8.80 4.29
N ALA A 121 2.15 9.02 4.89
CA ALA A 121 2.06 9.53 6.26
C ALA A 121 2.70 8.58 7.27
N LEU A 122 2.47 7.27 7.15
CA LEU A 122 3.09 6.28 8.03
C LEU A 122 4.62 6.28 7.93
N SER A 123 5.17 6.40 6.71
CA SER A 123 6.62 6.52 6.52
C SER A 123 7.17 7.80 7.18
N LEU A 124 6.48 8.93 7.04
CA LEU A 124 6.86 10.20 7.69
C LEU A 124 6.80 10.10 9.23
N ILE A 125 5.79 9.42 9.77
CA ILE A 125 5.68 9.15 11.22
C ILE A 125 6.87 8.30 11.71
N SER A 126 7.22 7.25 10.97
CA SER A 126 8.37 6.39 11.29
C SER A 126 9.68 7.17 11.30
N LEU A 127 9.85 8.12 10.39
CA LEU A 127 10.99 9.03 10.31
C LEU A 127 10.92 10.22 11.31
N LYS A 128 9.89 10.28 12.16
CA LYS A 128 9.64 11.39 13.10
C LYS A 128 9.40 12.75 12.43
N ARG A 129 9.07 12.75 11.16
CA ARG A 129 8.73 13.96 10.36
C ARG A 129 7.24 14.29 10.52
N LEU A 130 6.83 14.57 11.78
CA LEU A 130 5.43 14.64 12.19
C LEU A 130 4.67 15.78 11.49
N ASP A 131 5.31 16.93 11.28
CA ASP A 131 4.68 18.08 10.59
C ASP A 131 4.30 17.75 9.16
N GLU A 132 5.16 17.01 8.47
CA GLU A 132 4.96 16.61 7.09
C GLU A 132 3.92 15.47 6.95
N ALA A 133 3.66 14.71 8.00
CA ALA A 133 2.65 13.66 8.01
C ALA A 133 1.21 14.20 8.06
N ILE A 134 1.00 15.46 8.51
CA ILE A 134 -0.35 16.03 8.65
C ILE A 134 -1.07 16.21 7.32
N PRO A 135 -0.51 16.89 6.29
CA PRO A 135 -1.23 17.11 5.05
C PRO A 135 -1.74 15.82 4.37
N PRO A 136 -0.93 14.76 4.21
CA PRO A 136 -1.42 13.52 3.63
C PRO A 136 -2.48 12.82 4.50
N LEU A 137 -2.40 12.88 5.85
CA LEU A 137 -3.44 12.35 6.72
C LEU A 137 -4.74 13.15 6.61
N GLU A 138 -4.69 14.46 6.60
CA GLU A 138 -5.87 15.31 6.42
C GLU A 138 -6.54 15.05 5.07
N ARG A 139 -5.75 14.85 3.99
CA ARG A 139 -6.32 14.48 2.69
C ARG A 139 -6.95 13.09 2.73
N ASN A 140 -6.27 12.11 3.33
CA ASN A 140 -6.79 10.75 3.50
C ASN A 140 -8.11 10.75 4.28
N THR A 141 -8.22 11.50 5.39
CA THR A 141 -9.47 11.58 6.19
C THR A 141 -10.62 12.28 5.45
N LYS A 142 -10.32 13.16 4.49
CA LYS A 142 -11.35 13.76 3.61
C LYS A 142 -11.85 12.76 2.57
N LEU A 143 -10.95 11.95 2.01
CA LEU A 143 -11.30 10.92 1.02
C LEU A 143 -12.02 9.74 1.67
N GLN A 144 -11.65 9.40 2.90
CA GLN A 144 -12.17 8.26 3.66
C GLN A 144 -12.74 8.71 5.02
N PRO A 145 -13.83 9.52 5.05
CA PRO A 145 -14.29 10.20 6.27
C PRO A 145 -14.80 9.25 7.36
N MET A 146 -15.19 8.03 7.00
CA MET A 146 -15.68 6.99 7.92
C MET A 146 -14.63 5.91 8.20
N SER A 147 -13.44 5.98 7.62
CA SER A 147 -12.33 5.08 7.92
C SER A 147 -11.61 5.54 9.19
N PRO A 148 -11.50 4.72 10.25
CA PRO A 148 -10.87 5.14 11.49
C PRO A 148 -9.36 5.29 11.40
N TYR A 149 -8.72 4.62 10.45
CA TYR A 149 -7.25 4.52 10.38
C TYR A 149 -6.57 5.86 10.21
N GLY A 150 -7.01 6.66 9.23
CA GLY A 150 -6.46 8.00 8.99
C GLY A 150 -6.69 8.95 10.17
N TRP A 151 -7.89 8.92 10.74
CA TRP A 151 -8.23 9.73 11.93
C TRP A 151 -7.40 9.36 13.14
N TYR A 152 -7.23 8.05 13.41
CA TYR A 152 -6.41 7.60 14.52
C TYR A 152 -4.95 8.07 14.40
N GLN A 153 -4.34 7.90 13.23
CA GLN A 153 -2.97 8.37 13.01
C GLN A 153 -2.86 9.89 13.10
N LEU A 154 -3.83 10.63 12.56
CA LEU A 154 -3.86 12.08 12.67
C LEU A 154 -3.95 12.52 14.14
N GLY A 155 -4.80 11.85 14.93
CA GLY A 155 -4.92 12.11 16.37
C GLY A 155 -3.62 11.85 17.11
N ARG A 156 -2.93 10.73 16.84
CA ARG A 156 -1.63 10.40 17.41
C ARG A 156 -0.58 11.46 17.07
N VAL A 157 -0.48 11.82 15.79
CA VAL A 157 0.47 12.84 15.31
C VAL A 157 0.19 14.19 15.96
N GLN A 158 -1.07 14.63 16.08
CA GLN A 158 -1.41 15.89 16.74
C GLN A 158 -1.04 15.87 18.22
N PHE A 159 -1.25 14.74 18.93
CA PHE A 159 -0.84 14.58 20.33
C PHE A 159 0.68 14.67 20.49
N ASP A 160 1.43 13.94 19.67
CA ASP A 160 2.90 13.90 19.72
C ASP A 160 3.53 15.28 19.37
N ARG A 161 2.79 16.15 18.69
CA ARG A 161 3.15 17.56 18.43
C ARG A 161 2.74 18.53 19.56
N GLY A 162 2.20 18.04 20.65
CA GLY A 162 1.72 18.86 21.76
C GLY A 162 0.45 19.66 21.43
N LYS A 163 -0.46 19.08 20.61
CA LYS A 163 -1.76 19.68 20.26
C LYS A 163 -2.94 18.86 20.81
N PRO A 164 -3.07 18.69 22.14
CA PRO A 164 -4.09 17.84 22.75
C PRO A 164 -5.53 18.26 22.40
N GLU A 165 -5.76 19.56 22.19
CA GLU A 165 -7.07 20.09 21.79
C GLU A 165 -7.54 19.56 20.42
N LYS A 166 -6.60 19.44 19.46
CA LYS A 166 -6.89 18.85 18.15
C LYS A 166 -7.10 17.34 18.25
N THR A 167 -6.35 16.68 19.11
CA THR A 167 -6.52 15.25 19.38
C THR A 167 -7.87 14.98 20.00
N GLN A 168 -8.32 15.81 20.98
CA GLN A 168 -9.64 15.67 21.60
C GLN A 168 -10.76 15.81 20.55
N ALA A 169 -10.68 16.79 19.65
CA ALA A 169 -11.66 16.95 18.59
C ALA A 169 -11.73 15.72 17.65
N ILE A 170 -10.59 15.06 17.41
CA ILE A 170 -10.54 13.81 16.63
C ILE A 170 -11.16 12.65 17.42
N ILE A 171 -10.90 12.53 18.72
CA ILE A 171 -11.53 11.53 19.59
C ILE A 171 -13.06 11.69 19.57
N ASP A 172 -13.56 12.91 19.72
CA ASP A 172 -14.98 13.20 19.71
C ASP A 172 -15.63 12.86 18.34
N ARG A 173 -14.90 13.11 17.26
CA ARG A 173 -15.33 12.72 15.91
C ARG A 173 -15.38 11.20 15.73
N LEU A 174 -14.30 10.50 16.08
CA LEU A 174 -14.23 9.03 16.05
C LEU A 174 -15.31 8.39 16.89
N GLY A 175 -15.65 8.99 18.05
CA GLY A 175 -16.70 8.51 18.93
C GLY A 175 -18.08 8.37 18.26
N LYS A 176 -18.33 9.14 17.21
CA LYS A 176 -19.63 9.13 16.49
C LYS A 176 -19.81 7.93 15.54
N PHE A 177 -18.72 7.31 15.09
CA PHE A 177 -18.80 6.20 14.12
C PHE A 177 -17.92 5.00 14.47
N GLU A 178 -16.84 5.19 15.25
CA GLU A 178 -15.92 4.11 15.67
C GLU A 178 -15.52 4.30 17.15
N PRO A 179 -16.45 4.10 18.12
CA PRO A 179 -16.24 4.37 19.53
C PRO A 179 -15.07 3.60 20.16
N LYS A 180 -14.79 2.38 19.65
CA LYS A 180 -13.67 1.56 20.16
C LYS A 180 -12.32 2.19 19.86
N VAL A 181 -12.13 2.71 18.64
CA VAL A 181 -10.89 3.39 18.22
C VAL A 181 -10.75 4.73 18.94
N ALA A 182 -11.86 5.47 19.13
CA ALA A 182 -11.87 6.68 19.93
C ALA A 182 -11.43 6.44 21.37
N ALA A 183 -11.97 5.41 22.01
CA ALA A 183 -11.60 5.02 23.37
C ALA A 183 -10.14 4.53 23.46
N GLN A 184 -9.63 3.88 22.43
CA GLN A 184 -8.22 3.50 22.33
C GLN A 184 -7.33 4.74 22.31
N LEU A 185 -7.60 5.68 21.39
CA LEU A 185 -6.82 6.91 21.26
C LEU A 185 -6.87 7.73 22.56
N ALA A 186 -8.05 7.84 23.19
CA ALA A 186 -8.21 8.51 24.48
C ALA A 186 -7.34 7.89 25.58
N ARG A 187 -7.32 6.58 25.70
CA ARG A 187 -6.46 5.87 26.68
C ARG A 187 -4.97 6.10 26.44
N GLU A 188 -4.54 6.03 25.19
CA GLU A 188 -3.13 6.18 24.82
C GLU A 188 -2.61 7.60 25.01
N THR A 189 -3.51 8.60 24.93
CA THR A 189 -3.17 10.01 25.07
C THR A 189 -3.50 10.60 26.43
N GLY A 190 -4.22 9.86 27.30
CA GLY A 190 -4.70 10.36 28.59
C GLY A 190 -5.82 11.40 28.47
N LEU A 191 -6.43 11.55 27.29
CA LEU A 191 -7.51 12.50 27.03
C LEU A 191 -8.88 11.89 27.35
N LYS A 192 -9.93 12.73 27.33
CA LYS A 192 -11.29 12.28 27.65
C LYS A 192 -11.82 11.30 26.61
N ALA A 193 -12.32 10.16 27.05
CA ALA A 193 -13.06 9.24 26.18
C ALA A 193 -14.38 9.89 25.71
N PRO A 194 -14.87 9.56 24.50
CA PRO A 194 -16.17 10.03 24.06
C PRO A 194 -17.28 9.48 25.00
N PRO A 195 -18.39 10.20 25.14
CA PRO A 195 -19.53 9.66 25.89
C PRO A 195 -19.95 8.31 25.29
N ARG A 196 -20.34 7.36 26.13
CA ARG A 196 -20.91 6.09 25.65
C ARG A 196 -22.24 6.39 24.94
N PRO A 197 -22.50 5.78 23.77
CA PRO A 197 -23.76 5.94 23.07
C PRO A 197 -24.94 5.39 23.87
#